data_54f05bc70b5ec89d7c61d9b36e2d1c66
#
_entry.id   54f05bc70b5ec89d7c61d9b36e2d1c66
#
_cell.length_a   1.000
_cell.length_b   1.000
_cell.length_c   1.000
_cell.angle_alpha   90.00
_cell.angle_beta   90.00
_cell.angle_gamma   90.00
#
_symmetry.space_group_name_H-M   'P 1'
#
loop_
_entity.id
_entity.type
_entity.pdbx_description
1 polymer ?
#
loop_
_entity_poly.entity_id
_entity_poly.type
_entity_poly.pdbx_seq_one_letter_code
_entity_poly.pdbx_strand_id
1 'polypeptide(L)'
;EEVANYVANVGVDLVIIDDEISPSQQRNIEKIVKCKVLDRSMLILDIFAQRARTVQAKTQVELAQLQYMLPRLKGMWSHLDRVKGGIGMKGAGEKEIETDRRIAEKKISQLKLKLKEIDKQNEVRRKNRAEMIRVALVGYTNVGKSTLMNLLAKEEVFAENKLFATLDTTVRKVVFNAVPFLLSDTVGFIRKLPHHLVE
;
A
#
# COMPACT_ATOMS: atom_id res chain seq x y z
N GLU A 1 11.31 23.07 14.77
CA GLU A 1 11.55 24.47 14.36
C GLU A 1 12.46 24.53 13.12
N GLU A 2 13.64 23.88 13.09
CA GLU A 2 14.56 23.89 11.94
C GLU A 2 13.89 23.47 10.64
N VAL A 3 13.14 22.34 10.64
CA VAL A 3 12.41 21.86 9.46
C VAL A 3 11.36 22.87 9.00
N ALA A 4 10.62 23.51 9.92
CA ALA A 4 9.62 24.51 9.57
C ALA A 4 10.25 25.74 8.93
N ASN A 5 11.35 26.21 9.45
CA ASN A 5 12.12 27.32 8.89
C ASN A 5 12.66 26.98 7.49
N TYR A 6 13.21 25.78 7.32
CA TYR A 6 13.68 25.32 6.02
C TYR A 6 12.56 25.26 4.98
N VAL A 7 11.42 24.65 5.35
CA VAL A 7 10.22 24.55 4.49
C VAL A 7 9.73 25.94 4.05
N ALA A 8 9.69 26.90 4.99
CA ALA A 8 9.25 28.27 4.69
C ALA A 8 10.24 29.01 3.77
N ASN A 9 11.54 28.80 3.96
CA ASN A 9 12.58 29.50 3.17
C ASN A 9 12.71 28.94 1.74
N VAL A 10 12.52 27.63 1.55
CA VAL A 10 12.72 26.95 0.26
C VAL A 10 11.43 26.81 -0.53
N GLY A 11 10.25 26.99 0.10
CA GLY A 11 8.95 26.80 -0.54
C GLY A 11 8.65 25.33 -0.85
N VAL A 12 8.83 24.45 0.16
CA VAL A 12 8.59 23.00 0.01
C VAL A 12 7.10 22.69 0.08
N ASP A 13 6.59 21.94 -0.87
CA ASP A 13 5.16 21.53 -0.95
C ASP A 13 4.85 20.28 -0.12
N LEU A 14 5.85 19.42 0.12
CA LEU A 14 5.67 18.11 0.74
C LEU A 14 6.87 17.77 1.64
N VAL A 15 6.58 17.32 2.86
CA VAL A 15 7.55 16.72 3.78
C VAL A 15 7.29 15.24 3.92
N ILE A 16 8.31 14.41 3.78
CA ILE A 16 8.26 12.96 3.98
C ILE A 16 9.01 12.60 5.26
N ILE A 17 8.34 11.88 6.15
CA ILE A 17 8.92 11.39 7.40
C ILE A 17 9.22 9.89 7.23
N ASP A 18 10.51 9.52 7.38
CA ASP A 18 10.96 8.12 7.25
C ASP A 18 10.66 7.29 8.51
N ASP A 19 9.45 7.47 9.05
CA ASP A 19 8.91 6.65 10.13
C ASP A 19 7.38 6.63 10.05
N GLU A 20 6.74 5.80 10.87
CA GLU A 20 5.29 5.77 11.00
C GLU A 20 4.84 6.82 12.02
N ILE A 21 3.88 7.67 11.65
CA ILE A 21 3.33 8.69 12.54
C ILE A 21 1.83 8.50 12.72
N SER A 22 1.37 8.80 13.93
CA SER A 22 -0.06 8.76 14.23
C SER A 22 -0.81 9.90 13.51
N PRO A 23 -2.13 9.75 13.29
CA PRO A 23 -2.95 10.81 12.70
C PRO A 23 -2.88 12.14 13.44
N SER A 24 -2.69 12.13 14.77
CA SER A 24 -2.55 13.33 15.60
C SER A 24 -1.17 13.99 15.42
N GLN A 25 -0.10 13.19 15.35
CA GLN A 25 1.24 13.68 15.06
C GLN A 25 1.33 14.32 13.68
N GLN A 26 0.79 13.64 12.66
CA GLN A 26 0.73 14.19 11.30
C GLN A 26 0.10 15.57 11.28
N ARG A 27 -1.10 15.74 11.87
CA ARG A 27 -1.79 17.03 11.96
C ARG A 27 -0.98 18.11 12.68
N ASN A 28 -0.32 17.75 13.78
CA ASN A 28 0.47 18.72 14.54
C ASN A 28 1.68 19.18 13.76
N ILE A 29 2.34 18.27 13.03
CA ILE A 29 3.47 18.61 12.17
C ILE A 29 3.00 19.49 11.01
N GLU A 30 1.93 19.13 10.30
CA GLU A 30 1.35 19.91 9.21
C GLU A 30 1.00 21.35 9.62
N LYS A 31 0.47 21.55 10.85
CA LYS A 31 0.21 22.89 11.40
C LYS A 31 1.48 23.72 11.57
N ILE A 32 2.59 23.08 11.92
CA ILE A 32 3.86 23.74 12.18
C ILE A 32 4.58 24.03 10.85
N VAL A 33 4.68 23.03 9.98
CA VAL A 33 5.42 23.17 8.70
C VAL A 33 4.61 23.85 7.60
N LYS A 34 3.29 23.96 7.75
CA LYS A 34 2.33 24.57 6.80
C LYS A 34 2.34 23.96 5.39
N CYS A 35 2.78 22.74 5.24
CA CYS A 35 2.73 21.98 4.00
C CYS A 35 2.23 20.54 4.28
N LYS A 36 2.00 19.77 3.22
CA LYS A 36 1.59 18.36 3.35
C LYS A 36 2.68 17.53 3.99
N VAL A 37 2.28 16.56 4.83
CA VAL A 37 3.18 15.61 5.46
C VAL A 37 2.75 14.20 5.11
N LEU A 38 3.66 13.41 4.55
CA LEU A 38 3.50 11.98 4.36
C LEU A 38 4.41 11.24 5.31
N ASP A 39 3.96 10.11 5.80
CA ASP A 39 4.80 9.17 6.50
C ASP A 39 5.29 8.06 5.55
N ARG A 40 6.19 7.23 6.06
CA ARG A 40 6.74 6.09 5.33
C ARG A 40 5.66 5.14 4.81
N SER A 41 4.64 4.86 5.61
CA SER A 41 3.55 3.94 5.27
C SER A 41 2.74 4.43 4.09
N MET A 42 2.37 5.70 4.08
CA MET A 42 1.63 6.30 2.96
C MET A 42 2.46 6.34 1.68
N LEU A 43 3.76 6.66 1.78
CA LEU A 43 4.65 6.63 0.62
C LEU A 43 4.76 5.22 0.01
N ILE A 44 4.89 4.18 0.86
CA ILE A 44 4.92 2.80 0.39
C ILE A 44 3.60 2.43 -0.31
N LEU A 45 2.46 2.80 0.27
CA LEU A 45 1.14 2.55 -0.33
C LEU A 45 0.99 3.24 -1.68
N ASP A 46 1.50 4.45 -1.85
CA ASP A 46 1.47 5.15 -3.14
C ASP A 46 2.36 4.47 -4.18
N ILE A 47 3.55 4.01 -3.79
CA ILE A 47 4.42 3.22 -4.66
C ILE A 47 3.71 1.92 -5.08
N PHE A 48 3.04 1.24 -4.15
CA PHE A 48 2.29 0.03 -4.44
C PHE A 48 1.11 0.31 -5.38
N ALA A 49 0.38 1.39 -5.19
CA ALA A 49 -0.71 1.78 -6.08
C ALA A 49 -0.25 1.99 -7.53
N GLN A 50 0.92 2.61 -7.71
CA GLN A 50 1.52 2.81 -9.03
C GLN A 50 2.03 1.51 -9.67
N ARG A 51 2.43 0.51 -8.85
CA ARG A 51 3.03 -0.74 -9.31
C ARG A 51 2.02 -1.88 -9.50
N ALA A 52 0.89 -1.84 -8.81
CA ALA A 52 -0.14 -2.88 -8.89
C ALA A 52 -0.69 -3.01 -10.32
N ARG A 53 -0.55 -4.20 -10.92
CA ARG A 53 -1.02 -4.48 -12.28
C ARG A 53 -2.25 -5.38 -12.27
N THR A 54 -2.27 -6.39 -11.41
CA THR A 54 -3.38 -7.33 -11.34
C THR A 54 -4.59 -6.75 -10.60
N VAL A 55 -5.78 -7.29 -10.86
CA VAL A 55 -7.01 -6.91 -10.15
C VAL A 55 -6.87 -7.18 -8.66
N GLN A 56 -6.22 -8.29 -8.28
CA GLN A 56 -5.97 -8.64 -6.89
C GLN A 56 -5.11 -7.59 -6.20
N ALA A 57 -3.91 -7.30 -6.74
CA ALA A 57 -2.99 -6.32 -6.16
C ALA A 57 -3.62 -4.93 -6.07
N LYS A 58 -4.30 -4.46 -7.12
CA LYS A 58 -5.02 -3.17 -7.09
C LYS A 58 -6.06 -3.13 -5.98
N THR A 59 -6.84 -4.22 -5.82
CA THR A 59 -7.87 -4.30 -4.78
C THR A 59 -7.27 -4.33 -3.37
N GLN A 60 -6.15 -5.05 -3.17
CA GLN A 60 -5.42 -5.10 -1.89
C GLN A 60 -4.84 -3.73 -1.53
N VAL A 61 -4.17 -3.07 -2.48
CA VAL A 61 -3.59 -1.74 -2.24
C VAL A 61 -4.67 -0.70 -1.94
N GLU A 62 -5.77 -0.69 -2.70
CA GLU A 62 -6.90 0.21 -2.46
C GLU A 62 -7.53 -0.02 -1.07
N LEU A 63 -7.66 -1.28 -0.66
CA LEU A 63 -8.13 -1.63 0.69
C LEU A 63 -7.18 -1.09 1.76
N ALA A 64 -5.87 -1.31 1.60
CA ALA A 64 -4.86 -0.85 2.55
C ALA A 64 -4.82 0.70 2.63
N GLN A 65 -4.91 1.40 1.50
CA GLN A 65 -4.99 2.87 1.46
C GLN A 65 -6.22 3.38 2.23
N LEU A 66 -7.40 2.80 2.00
CA LEU A 66 -8.62 3.21 2.69
C LEU A 66 -8.55 2.93 4.20
N GLN A 67 -8.02 1.78 4.61
CA GLN A 67 -7.82 1.45 6.01
C GLN A 67 -6.84 2.40 6.71
N TYR A 68 -5.76 2.77 6.02
CA TYR A 68 -4.79 3.74 6.50
C TYR A 68 -5.37 5.16 6.60
N MET A 69 -6.16 5.58 5.63
CA MET A 69 -6.76 6.91 5.57
C MET A 69 -7.93 7.08 6.55
N LEU A 70 -8.69 6.03 6.82
CA LEU A 70 -9.91 6.09 7.63
C LEU A 70 -9.71 6.79 9.00
N PRO A 71 -8.69 6.47 9.83
CA PRO A 71 -8.45 7.17 11.09
C PRO A 71 -7.95 8.60 10.90
N ARG A 72 -7.44 8.95 9.71
CA ARG A 72 -6.89 10.27 9.35
C ARG A 72 -7.95 11.23 8.82
N LEU A 73 -9.12 10.74 8.38
CA LEU A 73 -10.22 11.56 7.87
C LEU A 73 -10.66 12.66 8.85
N LYS A 74 -10.73 12.35 10.15
CA LYS A 74 -11.07 13.35 11.21
C LYS A 74 -10.15 14.57 11.22
N GLY A 75 -8.96 14.50 10.65
CA GLY A 75 -8.00 15.59 10.65
C GLY A 75 -7.99 16.43 9.39
N MET A 76 -8.43 15.87 8.28
CA MET A 76 -8.42 16.56 6.99
C MET A 76 -9.47 17.70 6.92
N TRP A 77 -10.54 17.60 7.73
CA TRP A 77 -11.66 18.54 7.74
C TRP A 77 -11.65 19.51 8.94
N SER A 78 -10.58 19.55 9.72
CA SER A 78 -10.48 20.41 10.91
C SER A 78 -10.61 21.92 10.62
N HIS A 79 -10.49 22.33 9.35
CA HIS A 79 -10.74 23.71 8.94
C HIS A 79 -12.24 24.04 8.82
N LEU A 80 -13.12 23.04 8.63
CA LEU A 80 -14.57 23.22 8.56
C LEU A 80 -15.22 23.26 9.97
N ASP A 81 -14.57 22.68 10.99
CA ASP A 81 -15.02 22.75 12.38
C ASP A 81 -15.06 24.19 12.94
N ARG A 82 -14.41 25.15 12.27
CA ARG A 82 -14.42 26.57 12.66
C ARG A 82 -15.63 27.35 12.17
N VAL A 83 -16.48 26.76 11.34
CA VAL A 83 -17.75 27.37 10.95
C VAL A 83 -18.73 27.10 12.08
N LYS A 84 -18.88 28.09 12.99
CA LYS A 84 -19.71 28.08 14.19
C LYS A 84 -21.13 27.62 13.90
N GLY A 85 -21.45 26.37 14.27
CA GLY A 85 -22.80 26.00 14.69
C GLY A 85 -22.96 26.31 16.16
N GLY A 86 -24.08 26.92 16.57
CA GLY A 86 -24.37 27.20 17.99
C GLY A 86 -24.39 25.93 18.85
N ILE A 87 -24.31 26.11 20.16
CA ILE A 87 -24.33 25.04 21.18
C ILE A 87 -25.50 24.08 20.90
N GLY A 88 -25.18 22.84 20.52
CA GLY A 88 -26.17 21.78 20.26
C GLY A 88 -26.47 21.44 18.80
N MET A 89 -25.95 22.18 17.82
CA MET A 89 -26.00 21.79 16.40
C MET A 89 -24.70 21.12 15.98
N LYS A 90 -24.77 19.86 15.50
CA LYS A 90 -23.66 19.23 14.77
C LYS A 90 -23.35 20.12 13.56
N GLY A 91 -22.13 20.66 13.51
CA GLY A 91 -21.67 21.51 12.40
C GLY A 91 -21.75 20.78 11.05
N ALA A 92 -21.85 21.52 9.96
CA ALA A 92 -21.87 20.96 8.60
C ALA A 92 -20.67 20.03 8.36
N GLY A 93 -19.47 20.39 8.88
CA GLY A 93 -18.26 19.57 8.79
C GLY A 93 -18.35 18.22 9.50
N GLU A 94 -19.02 18.14 10.66
CA GLU A 94 -19.21 16.83 11.35
C GLU A 94 -20.08 15.86 10.53
N LYS A 95 -21.14 16.37 9.88
CA LYS A 95 -22.00 15.54 9.02
C LYS A 95 -21.25 15.05 7.78
N GLU A 96 -20.40 15.87 7.19
CA GLU A 96 -19.57 15.49 6.03
C GLU A 96 -18.55 14.44 6.41
N ILE A 97 -17.82 14.60 7.53
CA ILE A 97 -16.86 13.62 8.05
C ILE A 97 -17.55 12.27 8.31
N GLU A 98 -18.74 12.28 8.92
CA GLU A 98 -19.49 11.05 9.20
C GLU A 98 -19.96 10.37 7.91
N THR A 99 -20.33 11.15 6.90
CA THR A 99 -20.72 10.66 5.58
C THR A 99 -19.54 10.03 4.85
N ASP A 100 -18.39 10.72 4.79
CA ASP A 100 -17.17 10.24 4.17
C ASP A 100 -16.65 8.96 4.84
N ARG A 101 -16.73 8.92 6.18
CA ARG A 101 -16.39 7.72 6.94
C ARG A 101 -17.28 6.54 6.55
N ARG A 102 -18.60 6.74 6.48
CA ARG A 102 -19.54 5.67 6.08
C ARG A 102 -19.29 5.19 4.65
N ILE A 103 -18.97 6.10 3.73
CA ILE A 103 -18.62 5.76 2.34
C ILE A 103 -17.34 4.91 2.34
N ALA A 104 -16.30 5.33 3.07
CA ALA A 104 -15.05 4.59 3.17
C ALA A 104 -15.24 3.19 3.79
N GLU A 105 -16.00 3.08 4.90
CA GLU A 105 -16.30 1.81 5.55
C GLU A 105 -17.10 0.86 4.64
N LYS A 106 -18.08 1.39 3.89
CA LYS A 106 -18.82 0.62 2.88
C LYS A 106 -17.89 0.12 1.77
N LYS A 107 -17.00 0.96 1.29
CA LYS A 107 -16.03 0.60 0.25
C LYS A 107 -15.04 -0.45 0.75
N ILE A 108 -14.54 -0.33 1.98
CA ILE A 108 -13.69 -1.34 2.64
C ILE A 108 -14.41 -2.69 2.67
N SER A 109 -15.68 -2.72 3.05
CA SER A 109 -16.47 -3.96 3.09
C SER A 109 -16.63 -4.58 1.70
N GLN A 110 -16.90 -3.78 0.68
CA GLN A 110 -17.00 -4.24 -0.72
C GLN A 110 -15.67 -4.80 -1.23
N LEU A 111 -14.54 -4.13 -0.94
CA LEU A 111 -13.22 -4.60 -1.36
C LEU A 111 -12.84 -5.91 -0.67
N LYS A 112 -13.17 -6.08 0.61
CA LYS A 112 -12.98 -7.35 1.33
C LYS A 112 -13.76 -8.50 0.71
N LEU A 113 -15.01 -8.27 0.31
CA LEU A 113 -15.82 -9.28 -0.39
C LEU A 113 -15.21 -9.64 -1.75
N LYS A 114 -14.80 -8.62 -2.52
CA LYS A 114 -14.15 -8.81 -3.81
C LYS A 114 -12.85 -9.63 -3.70
N LEU A 115 -12.03 -9.37 -2.69
CA LEU A 115 -10.82 -10.17 -2.43
C LEU A 115 -11.18 -11.63 -2.13
N LYS A 116 -12.17 -11.90 -1.30
CA LYS A 116 -12.63 -13.28 -1.02
C LYS A 116 -13.08 -14.02 -2.29
N GLU A 117 -13.73 -13.33 -3.22
CA GLU A 117 -14.12 -13.93 -4.51
C GLU A 117 -12.91 -14.24 -5.39
N ILE A 118 -11.95 -13.30 -5.46
CA ILE A 118 -10.70 -13.52 -6.20
C ILE A 118 -9.93 -14.71 -5.61
N ASP A 119 -9.85 -14.81 -4.29
CA ASP A 119 -9.14 -15.91 -3.61
C ASP A 119 -9.79 -17.27 -3.90
N LYS A 120 -11.13 -17.36 -3.88
CA LYS A 120 -11.85 -18.59 -4.28
C LYS A 120 -11.54 -18.98 -5.73
N GLN A 121 -11.54 -18.02 -6.66
CA GLN A 121 -11.18 -18.29 -8.06
C GLN A 121 -9.74 -18.77 -8.20
N ASN A 122 -8.82 -18.16 -7.46
CA ASN A 122 -7.40 -18.55 -7.44
C ASN A 122 -7.20 -19.93 -6.82
N GLU A 123 -7.98 -20.30 -5.80
CA GLU A 123 -7.93 -21.64 -5.20
C GLU A 123 -8.32 -22.72 -6.20
N VAL A 124 -9.39 -22.50 -6.97
CA VAL A 124 -9.80 -23.43 -8.04
C VAL A 124 -8.67 -23.61 -9.07
N ARG A 125 -8.05 -22.50 -9.50
CA ARG A 125 -6.92 -22.55 -10.44
C ARG A 125 -5.67 -23.25 -9.86
N ARG A 126 -5.47 -23.16 -8.55
CA ARG A 126 -4.35 -23.82 -7.84
C ARG A 126 -4.52 -25.32 -7.69
N LYS A 127 -5.76 -25.83 -7.57
CA LYS A 127 -6.04 -27.29 -7.47
C LYS A 127 -5.47 -28.06 -8.66
N ASN A 128 -5.54 -27.50 -9.86
CA ASN A 128 -5.00 -28.13 -11.07
C ASN A 128 -3.45 -28.17 -11.13
N ARG A 129 -2.75 -27.55 -10.16
CA ARG A 129 -1.28 -27.49 -10.07
C ARG A 129 -0.76 -28.11 -8.75
N ALA A 130 -1.58 -28.90 -8.05
CA ALA A 130 -1.31 -29.35 -6.69
C ALA A 130 -0.09 -30.28 -6.58
N GLU A 131 0.26 -31.02 -7.65
CA GLU A 131 1.30 -32.05 -7.65
C GLU A 131 2.72 -31.53 -7.88
N MET A 132 2.90 -30.24 -8.21
CA MET A 132 4.23 -29.69 -8.47
C MET A 132 4.88 -29.12 -7.21
N ILE A 133 6.18 -29.35 -7.06
CA ILE A 133 7.00 -28.69 -6.04
C ILE A 133 6.90 -27.17 -6.23
N ARG A 134 6.73 -26.44 -5.15
CA ARG A 134 6.64 -24.97 -5.15
C ARG A 134 7.84 -24.36 -4.46
N VAL A 135 8.53 -23.46 -5.13
CA VAL A 135 9.70 -22.75 -4.63
C VAL A 135 9.40 -21.24 -4.69
N ALA A 136 9.63 -20.53 -3.61
CA ALA A 136 9.47 -19.07 -3.56
C ALA A 136 10.82 -18.38 -3.41
N LEU A 137 11.07 -17.35 -4.20
CA LEU A 137 12.21 -16.46 -4.05
C LEU A 137 11.90 -15.41 -2.99
N VAL A 138 12.61 -15.43 -1.88
CA VAL A 138 12.39 -14.55 -0.73
C VAL A 138 13.66 -13.73 -0.47
N GLY A 139 13.51 -12.44 -0.18
CA GLY A 139 14.60 -11.54 0.14
C GLY A 139 14.22 -10.07 0.03
N TYR A 140 15.14 -9.18 0.35
CA TYR A 140 14.92 -7.74 0.28
C TYR A 140 14.61 -7.25 -1.14
N THR A 141 14.04 -6.04 -1.24
CA THR A 141 13.89 -5.36 -2.52
C THR A 141 15.26 -5.16 -3.18
N ASN A 142 15.28 -5.28 -4.49
CA ASN A 142 16.48 -5.02 -5.32
C ASN A 142 17.70 -5.92 -5.03
N VAL A 143 17.52 -7.14 -4.52
CA VAL A 143 18.62 -8.14 -4.32
C VAL A 143 18.76 -9.11 -5.49
N GLY A 144 18.04 -8.87 -6.61
CA GLY A 144 18.15 -9.69 -7.82
C GLY A 144 17.19 -10.90 -7.89
N LYS A 145 16.11 -10.96 -7.09
CA LYS A 145 15.12 -12.07 -7.13
C LYS A 145 14.54 -12.27 -8.54
N SER A 146 14.01 -11.21 -9.13
CA SER A 146 13.44 -11.25 -10.49
C SER A 146 14.48 -11.55 -11.55
N THR A 147 15.72 -11.07 -11.38
CA THR A 147 16.85 -11.39 -12.25
C THR A 147 17.17 -12.88 -12.19
N LEU A 148 17.22 -13.46 -10.99
CA LEU A 148 17.44 -14.90 -10.81
C LEU A 148 16.30 -15.72 -11.41
N MET A 149 15.05 -15.27 -11.24
CA MET A 149 13.89 -15.92 -11.87
C MET A 149 14.00 -15.95 -13.38
N ASN A 150 14.41 -14.84 -14.03
CA ASN A 150 14.59 -14.74 -15.46
C ASN A 150 15.68 -15.70 -15.96
N LEU A 151 16.79 -15.77 -15.23
CA LEU A 151 17.90 -16.68 -15.55
C LEU A 151 17.45 -18.15 -15.51
N LEU A 152 16.67 -18.54 -14.51
CA LEU A 152 16.22 -19.93 -14.32
C LEU A 152 15.06 -20.29 -15.27
N ALA A 153 14.15 -19.36 -15.53
CA ALA A 153 12.99 -19.58 -16.39
C ALA A 153 13.33 -19.52 -17.89
N LYS A 154 14.53 -19.05 -18.26
CA LYS A 154 14.95 -18.80 -19.66
C LYS A 154 13.96 -17.91 -20.44
N GLU A 155 13.25 -17.05 -19.75
CA GLU A 155 12.30 -16.09 -20.32
C GLU A 155 12.64 -14.69 -19.82
N GLU A 156 12.49 -13.69 -20.68
CA GLU A 156 12.64 -12.29 -20.31
C GLU A 156 11.42 -11.83 -19.50
N VAL A 157 11.55 -11.77 -18.19
CA VAL A 157 10.63 -11.05 -17.31
C VAL A 157 11.23 -9.67 -17.04
N PHE A 158 10.39 -8.67 -17.06
CA PHE A 158 10.76 -7.28 -16.85
C PHE A 158 11.39 -7.11 -15.44
N ALA A 159 12.71 -7.09 -15.38
CA ALA A 159 13.45 -6.82 -14.15
C ALA A 159 13.89 -5.36 -14.16
N GLU A 160 13.22 -4.51 -13.39
CA GLU A 160 13.63 -3.12 -13.23
C GLU A 160 14.48 -2.94 -11.97
N ASN A 161 15.50 -2.11 -12.06
CA ASN A 161 16.32 -1.71 -10.90
C ASN A 161 15.58 -0.62 -10.09
N LYS A 162 14.39 -0.97 -9.58
CA LYS A 162 13.53 -0.07 -8.79
C LYS A 162 12.98 -0.78 -7.57
N LEU A 163 12.76 -0.04 -6.50
CA LEU A 163 12.09 -0.56 -5.31
C LEU A 163 10.70 -1.08 -5.66
N PHE A 164 10.36 -2.27 -5.16
CA PHE A 164 9.07 -2.94 -5.43
C PHE A 164 8.77 -3.10 -6.93
N ALA A 165 9.76 -3.42 -7.74
CA ALA A 165 9.56 -3.73 -9.16
C ALA A 165 8.55 -4.86 -9.34
N THR A 166 8.58 -5.85 -8.45
CA THR A 166 7.61 -6.94 -8.36
C THR A 166 6.68 -6.69 -7.18
N LEU A 167 5.42 -6.36 -7.44
CA LEU A 167 4.34 -6.30 -6.45
C LEU A 167 3.39 -7.49 -6.63
N ASP A 168 3.12 -7.88 -7.86
CA ASP A 168 2.31 -9.05 -8.20
C ASP A 168 3.19 -10.31 -8.23
N THR A 169 2.85 -11.32 -7.43
CA THR A 169 3.56 -12.61 -7.44
C THR A 169 3.49 -13.23 -8.82
N THR A 170 4.65 -13.41 -9.45
CA THR A 170 4.76 -14.09 -10.74
C THR A 170 5.18 -15.54 -10.50
N VAL A 171 4.42 -16.49 -11.06
CA VAL A 171 4.72 -17.93 -10.96
C VAL A 171 5.12 -18.45 -12.32
N ARG A 172 6.26 -19.14 -12.39
CA ARG A 172 6.79 -19.76 -13.61
C ARG A 172 7.05 -21.25 -13.38
N LYS A 173 6.80 -22.05 -14.41
CA LYS A 173 7.24 -23.46 -14.42
C LYS A 173 8.69 -23.51 -14.88
N VAL A 174 9.55 -24.05 -14.07
CA VAL A 174 10.97 -24.25 -14.35
C VAL A 174 11.24 -25.77 -14.37
N VAL A 175 12.11 -26.21 -15.26
CA VAL A 175 12.58 -27.59 -15.33
C VAL A 175 14.08 -27.61 -15.08
N PHE A 176 14.51 -28.29 -14.03
CA PHE A 176 15.92 -28.47 -13.71
C PHE A 176 16.22 -29.96 -13.52
N ASN A 177 17.20 -30.49 -14.23
CA ASN A 177 17.55 -31.92 -14.26
C ASN A 177 16.31 -32.83 -14.45
N ALA A 178 15.46 -32.50 -15.42
CA ALA A 178 14.21 -33.20 -15.75
C ALA A 178 13.12 -33.14 -14.64
N VAL A 179 13.33 -32.42 -13.55
CA VAL A 179 12.33 -32.22 -12.48
C VAL A 179 11.62 -30.89 -12.69
N PRO A 180 10.29 -30.90 -12.97
CA PRO A 180 9.51 -29.67 -13.08
C PRO A 180 9.10 -29.15 -11.70
N PHE A 181 9.22 -27.84 -11.49
CA PHE A 181 8.73 -27.15 -10.29
C PHE A 181 8.16 -25.77 -10.63
N LEU A 182 7.37 -25.21 -9.73
CA LEU A 182 6.85 -23.85 -9.83
C LEU A 182 7.73 -22.90 -9.04
N LEU A 183 8.33 -21.93 -9.73
CA LEU A 183 9.13 -20.87 -9.12
C LEU A 183 8.29 -19.61 -9.03
N SER A 184 8.19 -19.04 -7.82
CA SER A 184 7.42 -17.82 -7.53
C SER A 184 8.37 -16.68 -7.18
N ASP A 185 8.29 -15.57 -7.90
CA ASP A 185 8.90 -14.30 -7.50
C ASP A 185 7.93 -13.59 -6.54
N THR A 186 8.44 -13.09 -5.43
CA THR A 186 7.65 -12.44 -4.39
C THR A 186 8.04 -10.98 -4.22
N VAL A 187 7.16 -10.21 -3.61
CA VAL A 187 7.45 -8.83 -3.17
C VAL A 187 8.69 -8.83 -2.28
N GLY A 188 9.62 -7.91 -2.58
CA GLY A 188 10.82 -7.78 -1.76
C GLY A 188 10.52 -7.18 -0.39
N PHE A 189 11.16 -7.71 0.66
CA PHE A 189 11.11 -7.10 1.98
C PHE A 189 11.79 -5.74 2.02
N ILE A 190 11.25 -4.85 2.82
CA ILE A 190 11.94 -3.62 3.27
C ILE A 190 11.95 -3.59 4.80
N ARG A 191 12.91 -2.85 5.35
CA ARG A 191 12.92 -2.61 6.79
C ARG A 191 11.72 -1.79 7.20
N LYS A 192 11.17 -2.05 8.39
CA LYS A 192 10.03 -1.33 8.97
C LYS A 192 8.80 -1.31 8.04
N LEU A 193 8.48 -2.43 7.37
CA LEU A 193 7.22 -2.57 6.66
C LEU A 193 6.10 -2.65 7.70
N PRO A 194 5.07 -1.80 7.63
CA PRO A 194 3.93 -1.87 8.54
C PRO A 194 3.23 -3.23 8.47
N HIS A 195 2.88 -3.81 9.61
CA HIS A 195 2.29 -5.15 9.68
C HIS A 195 1.04 -5.31 8.82
N HIS A 196 0.19 -4.30 8.73
CA HIS A 196 -1.02 -4.29 7.90
C HIS A 196 -0.77 -4.29 6.38
N LEU A 197 0.48 -4.18 5.94
CA LEU A 197 0.87 -4.31 4.53
C LEU A 197 1.54 -5.67 4.22
N VAL A 198 1.71 -6.53 5.22
CA VAL A 198 2.34 -7.85 5.07
C VAL A 198 1.29 -8.93 4.82
N GLU A 199 0.03 -8.71 5.23
CA GLU A 199 -1.12 -9.60 5.01
C GLU A 199 -1.70 -9.42 3.60
#